data_801f6d33398e86ab87120fe4e0a2b90b
#
_entry.id   801f6d33398e86ab87120fe4e0a2b90b
#
_cell.length_a   1.000
_cell.length_b   1.000
_cell.length_c   1.000
_cell.angle_alpha   90.00
_cell.angle_beta   90.00
_cell.angle_gamma   90.00
#
_symmetry.space_group_name_H-M   'P 1'
#
loop_
_entity.id
_entity.type
_entity.pdbx_description
1 polymer ?
#
loop_
_entity_poly.entity_id
_entity_poly.type
_entity_poly.pdbx_seq_one_letter_code
_entity_poly.pdbx_strand_id
1 'polypeptide(L)'
;DSMYLIAINFFKELPNTNKDAAFGIPALVFLYLLRWACQSVAARYPRYARVAFFVSVIRSAFVIIVLTVASRIWLGSYNPKDYPIKLIGHVPRGFKNMGQPQLSNDLLSSLGSELPASVIVLLLEHIAISKSFGRVNNYKINPNQELIAIGVTNLVGPCFGGYAATGSFSRSAIKSKSGVRTPIAGWITAICVLIAIYALAGVFQWIPKAALAAVIIHAVGDLIAPPAMLYKFWLMNPLELLIWVAAVVVTIFTSVDYGVYTSVAASAALLLIRIARPRGHWLGVVRVEHNDPVMGGGTQQRDVFVPLDVQDGLRDPSVHVVPPPPGIFVYRVEESFTYPNASHMADVITDKIKRETRPGDPPPVSKGDRPWNDPGPPSATLLRLWRAVSFHRLRHKNALTVKEEFARAEEEHASDTRPLFRALIFDFGSVSNVDSTSIQVLVDLRNALSRYSGGPVQFHFAHILSPWIRRGLLAGGFGTGQMHRHVTEVAPVVEQGDPRAIGERQESLGREQTDDEGADALRDEMIEPCLLYTSDA
;
A
#
# COMPACT_ATOMS: atom_id res chain seq x y z
N ASP A 1 6.86 -31.36 -9.78
CA ASP A 1 7.81 -31.41 -8.66
C ASP A 1 8.01 -30.03 -8.07
N SER A 2 8.01 -29.93 -6.74
CA SER A 2 8.26 -28.66 -6.04
C SER A 2 9.67 -28.15 -6.36
N MET A 3 9.85 -26.83 -6.35
CA MET A 3 11.14 -26.19 -6.72
C MET A 3 12.34 -26.69 -5.93
N TYR A 4 12.17 -26.97 -4.63
CA TYR A 4 13.24 -27.51 -3.80
C TYR A 4 13.65 -28.93 -4.22
N LEU A 5 12.70 -29.76 -4.70
CA LEU A 5 13.01 -31.11 -5.23
C LEU A 5 13.78 -31.02 -6.54
N ILE A 6 13.44 -30.06 -7.40
CA ILE A 6 14.18 -29.82 -8.65
C ILE A 6 15.64 -29.46 -8.33
N ALA A 7 15.86 -28.58 -7.33
CA ALA A 7 17.20 -28.21 -6.89
C ALA A 7 17.98 -29.41 -6.31
N ILE A 8 17.33 -30.22 -5.47
CA ILE A 8 17.96 -31.45 -4.92
C ILE A 8 18.31 -32.45 -6.04
N ASN A 9 17.38 -32.66 -6.95
CA ASN A 9 17.59 -33.57 -8.07
C ASN A 9 18.71 -33.09 -9.02
N PHE A 10 18.79 -31.75 -9.23
CA PHE A 10 19.89 -31.17 -9.99
C PHE A 10 21.27 -31.52 -9.39
N PHE A 11 21.43 -31.37 -8.07
CA PHE A 11 22.71 -31.73 -7.43
C PHE A 11 22.96 -33.23 -7.40
N LYS A 12 21.93 -34.06 -7.29
CA LYS A 12 22.06 -35.54 -7.34
C LYS A 12 22.48 -36.05 -8.73
N GLU A 13 21.95 -35.40 -9.79
CA GLU A 13 22.24 -35.78 -11.17
C GLU A 13 23.54 -35.14 -11.74
N LEU A 14 24.22 -34.31 -10.96
CA LEU A 14 25.46 -33.64 -11.38
C LEU A 14 26.55 -34.63 -11.84
N PRO A 15 26.76 -35.82 -11.20
CA PRO A 15 27.71 -36.82 -11.67
C PRO A 15 27.33 -37.44 -13.01
N ASN A 16 26.05 -37.49 -13.36
CA ASN A 16 25.51 -38.05 -14.60
C ASN A 16 25.43 -37.02 -15.74
N THR A 17 26.28 -35.99 -15.68
CA THR A 17 26.28 -34.90 -16.65
C THR A 17 26.60 -35.36 -18.05
N ASN A 18 25.70 -35.13 -19.00
CA ASN A 18 25.85 -35.50 -20.40
C ASN A 18 26.76 -34.52 -21.17
N LYS A 19 27.18 -34.94 -22.39
CA LYS A 19 27.97 -34.10 -23.31
C LYS A 19 27.29 -32.78 -23.68
N ASP A 20 26.01 -32.63 -23.43
CA ASP A 20 25.26 -31.37 -23.58
C ASP A 20 25.86 -30.23 -22.75
N ALA A 21 26.42 -30.50 -21.57
CA ALA A 21 27.07 -29.53 -20.73
C ALA A 21 28.28 -28.86 -21.38
N ALA A 22 29.00 -29.62 -22.25
CA ALA A 22 30.13 -29.07 -22.99
C ALA A 22 29.73 -27.97 -23.99
N PHE A 23 28.46 -27.90 -24.40
CA PHE A 23 27.90 -26.80 -25.19
C PHE A 23 27.30 -25.71 -24.32
N GLY A 24 26.60 -26.08 -23.25
CA GLY A 24 25.85 -25.14 -22.39
C GLY A 24 26.76 -24.28 -21.51
N ILE A 25 27.74 -24.91 -20.81
CA ILE A 25 28.60 -24.17 -19.87
C ILE A 25 29.49 -23.16 -20.59
N PRO A 26 30.24 -23.51 -21.66
CA PRO A 26 31.01 -22.50 -22.39
C PRO A 26 30.15 -21.39 -22.99
N ALA A 27 28.93 -21.72 -23.49
CA ALA A 27 27.98 -20.72 -23.96
C ALA A 27 27.61 -19.69 -22.86
N LEU A 28 27.30 -20.19 -21.67
CA LEU A 28 26.93 -19.36 -20.53
C LEU A 28 28.11 -18.47 -20.09
N VAL A 29 29.30 -19.07 -19.94
CA VAL A 29 30.50 -18.32 -19.57
C VAL A 29 30.82 -17.25 -20.63
N PHE A 30 30.73 -17.57 -21.89
CA PHE A 30 30.96 -16.61 -22.98
C PHE A 30 29.97 -15.46 -22.95
N LEU A 31 28.68 -15.73 -22.71
CA LEU A 31 27.64 -14.69 -22.59
C LEU A 31 27.94 -13.69 -21.46
N TYR A 32 28.36 -14.19 -20.29
CA TYR A 32 28.73 -13.32 -19.17
C TYR A 32 30.03 -12.57 -19.40
N LEU A 33 31.06 -13.23 -19.97
CA LEU A 33 32.34 -12.58 -20.31
C LEU A 33 32.15 -11.46 -21.33
N LEU A 34 31.39 -11.74 -22.39
CA LEU A 34 31.14 -10.74 -23.44
C LEU A 34 30.32 -9.55 -22.89
N ARG A 35 29.37 -9.83 -22.01
CA ARG A 35 28.64 -8.78 -21.29
C ARG A 35 29.57 -7.90 -20.47
N TRP A 36 30.41 -8.51 -19.65
CA TRP A 36 31.39 -7.82 -18.82
C TRP A 36 32.37 -6.99 -19.68
N ALA A 37 32.90 -7.59 -20.75
CA ALA A 37 33.81 -6.90 -21.67
C ALA A 37 33.14 -5.68 -22.31
N CYS A 38 31.91 -5.83 -22.82
CA CYS A 38 31.15 -4.72 -23.41
C CYS A 38 30.88 -3.60 -22.40
N GLN A 39 30.53 -3.94 -21.16
CA GLN A 39 30.32 -2.96 -20.08
C GLN A 39 31.63 -2.24 -19.72
N SER A 40 32.73 -2.97 -19.61
CA SER A 40 34.06 -2.41 -19.31
C SER A 40 34.54 -1.48 -20.42
N VAL A 41 34.35 -1.87 -21.69
CA VAL A 41 34.69 -1.02 -22.83
C VAL A 41 33.82 0.23 -22.87
N ALA A 42 32.51 0.10 -22.63
CA ALA A 42 31.59 1.25 -22.59
C ALA A 42 31.94 2.24 -21.46
N ALA A 43 32.36 1.71 -20.30
CA ALA A 43 32.79 2.56 -19.17
C ALA A 43 34.13 3.26 -19.42
N ARG A 44 35.09 2.56 -20.04
CA ARG A 44 36.45 3.08 -20.26
C ARG A 44 36.55 4.00 -21.47
N TYR A 45 35.72 3.73 -22.51
CA TYR A 45 35.74 4.45 -23.78
C TYR A 45 34.32 4.90 -24.17
N PRO A 46 33.82 6.03 -23.70
CA PRO A 46 32.46 6.52 -23.96
C PRO A 46 32.13 6.68 -25.48
N ARG A 47 33.15 6.91 -26.30
CA ARG A 47 33.02 6.99 -27.77
C ARG A 47 32.50 5.69 -28.37
N TYR A 48 32.86 4.52 -27.81
CA TYR A 48 32.47 3.21 -28.30
C TYR A 48 31.27 2.63 -27.53
N ALA A 49 30.68 3.36 -26.58
CA ALA A 49 29.58 2.88 -25.74
C ALA A 49 28.38 2.39 -26.56
N ARG A 50 28.06 3.08 -27.67
CA ARG A 50 26.97 2.69 -28.58
C ARG A 50 27.28 1.37 -29.31
N VAL A 51 28.50 1.21 -29.82
CA VAL A 51 28.93 -0.03 -30.47
C VAL A 51 28.95 -1.19 -29.49
N ALA A 52 29.53 -0.98 -28.31
CA ALA A 52 29.54 -2.00 -27.23
C ALA A 52 28.11 -2.40 -26.82
N PHE A 53 27.18 -1.48 -26.80
CA PHE A 53 25.76 -1.77 -26.56
C PHE A 53 25.18 -2.70 -27.63
N PHE A 54 25.36 -2.43 -28.93
CA PHE A 54 24.84 -3.26 -30.01
C PHE A 54 25.50 -4.66 -30.02
N VAL A 55 26.79 -4.75 -29.78
CA VAL A 55 27.50 -6.03 -29.63
C VAL A 55 26.92 -6.81 -28.47
N SER A 56 26.67 -6.15 -27.33
CA SER A 56 26.04 -6.77 -26.17
C SER A 56 24.61 -7.26 -26.45
N VAL A 57 23.84 -6.60 -27.31
CA VAL A 57 22.48 -7.02 -27.72
C VAL A 57 22.53 -8.27 -28.60
N ILE A 58 23.45 -8.29 -29.57
CA ILE A 58 23.56 -9.37 -30.56
C ILE A 58 24.20 -10.64 -29.97
N ARG A 59 24.84 -10.57 -28.78
CA ARG A 59 25.60 -11.68 -28.20
C ARG A 59 24.84 -13.00 -28.12
N SER A 60 23.54 -12.97 -27.76
CA SER A 60 22.72 -14.18 -27.64
C SER A 60 22.48 -14.83 -29.01
N ALA A 61 22.18 -14.04 -30.02
CA ALA A 61 22.02 -14.52 -31.39
C ALA A 61 23.35 -15.08 -31.93
N PHE A 62 24.47 -14.40 -31.68
CA PHE A 62 25.80 -14.83 -32.08
C PHE A 62 26.14 -16.19 -31.48
N VAL A 63 25.94 -16.41 -30.18
CA VAL A 63 26.20 -17.70 -29.52
C VAL A 63 25.34 -18.81 -30.12
N ILE A 64 24.05 -18.56 -30.35
CA ILE A 64 23.16 -19.54 -30.95
C ILE A 64 23.65 -19.92 -32.37
N ILE A 65 23.99 -18.93 -33.19
CA ILE A 65 24.45 -19.16 -34.56
C ILE A 65 25.75 -19.98 -34.55
N VAL A 66 26.75 -19.58 -33.77
CA VAL A 66 28.04 -20.28 -33.69
C VAL A 66 27.86 -21.73 -33.24
N LEU A 67 27.08 -21.95 -32.17
CA LEU A 67 26.85 -23.30 -31.67
C LEU A 67 25.98 -24.15 -32.61
N THR A 68 25.04 -23.52 -33.34
CA THR A 68 24.25 -24.22 -34.38
C THR A 68 25.13 -24.67 -35.53
N VAL A 69 26.05 -23.81 -36.00
CA VAL A 69 27.03 -24.19 -37.03
C VAL A 69 27.98 -25.27 -36.53
N ALA A 70 28.50 -25.13 -35.31
CA ALA A 70 29.37 -26.12 -34.71
C ALA A 70 28.67 -27.48 -34.55
N SER A 71 27.44 -27.52 -34.07
CA SER A 71 26.66 -28.75 -33.97
C SER A 71 26.36 -29.38 -35.32
N ARG A 72 26.05 -28.58 -36.34
CA ARG A 72 25.81 -29.04 -37.71
C ARG A 72 27.06 -29.69 -38.30
N ILE A 73 28.21 -29.07 -38.12
CA ILE A 73 29.49 -29.60 -38.63
C ILE A 73 29.86 -30.91 -37.88
N TRP A 74 29.76 -30.90 -36.55
CA TRP A 74 30.14 -32.04 -35.73
C TRP A 74 29.20 -33.23 -35.89
N LEU A 75 27.90 -33.02 -35.98
CA LEU A 75 26.90 -34.08 -36.09
C LEU A 75 26.63 -34.53 -37.52
N GLY A 76 27.15 -33.83 -38.51
CA GLY A 76 26.97 -34.21 -39.92
C GLY A 76 27.47 -35.61 -40.28
N SER A 77 28.35 -36.19 -39.46
CA SER A 77 28.91 -37.57 -39.62
C SER A 77 28.16 -38.62 -38.77
N TYR A 78 27.19 -38.25 -37.97
CA TYR A 78 26.45 -39.17 -37.09
C TYR A 78 25.07 -39.50 -37.64
N ASN A 79 24.58 -40.71 -37.33
CA ASN A 79 23.21 -41.07 -37.64
C ASN A 79 22.21 -40.29 -36.81
N PRO A 80 21.05 -39.88 -37.36
CA PRO A 80 20.07 -39.04 -36.64
C PRO A 80 19.52 -39.65 -35.35
N LYS A 81 19.63 -40.99 -35.18
CA LYS A 81 19.17 -41.70 -33.98
C LYS A 81 20.20 -41.72 -32.84
N ASP A 82 21.47 -41.47 -33.13
CA ASP A 82 22.60 -41.65 -32.19
C ASP A 82 23.32 -40.34 -31.88
N TYR A 83 22.61 -39.21 -31.94
CA TYR A 83 23.21 -37.92 -31.60
C TYR A 83 23.66 -37.89 -30.14
N PRO A 84 24.94 -37.54 -29.86
CA PRO A 84 25.49 -37.49 -28.51
C PRO A 84 24.99 -36.28 -27.71
N ILE A 85 24.28 -35.35 -28.35
CA ILE A 85 23.68 -34.15 -27.75
C ILE A 85 22.20 -34.00 -28.15
N LYS A 86 21.44 -33.35 -27.27
CA LYS A 86 20.02 -33.09 -27.52
C LYS A 86 19.84 -31.83 -28.38
N LEU A 87 19.27 -32.02 -29.56
CA LEU A 87 18.89 -30.94 -30.48
C LEU A 87 17.41 -30.56 -30.30
N ILE A 88 17.02 -29.40 -30.83
CA ILE A 88 15.59 -29.03 -30.93
C ILE A 88 14.82 -30.03 -31.77
N GLY A 89 15.46 -30.55 -32.84
CA GLY A 89 14.83 -31.49 -33.76
C GLY A 89 13.97 -30.82 -34.83
N HIS A 90 13.13 -31.59 -35.49
CA HIS A 90 12.35 -31.10 -36.63
C HIS A 90 11.38 -29.97 -36.22
N VAL A 91 11.61 -28.78 -36.79
CA VAL A 91 10.72 -27.61 -36.64
C VAL A 91 9.85 -27.50 -37.88
N PRO A 92 8.52 -27.62 -37.77
CA PRO A 92 7.62 -27.47 -38.90
C PRO A 92 7.69 -26.06 -39.48
N ARG A 93 7.65 -25.98 -40.83
CA ARG A 93 7.63 -24.67 -41.51
C ARG A 93 6.25 -24.10 -41.58
N GLY A 94 6.15 -22.79 -41.35
CA GLY A 94 4.89 -22.06 -41.47
C GLY A 94 3.86 -22.39 -40.37
N PHE A 95 2.66 -21.89 -40.55
CA PHE A 95 1.54 -22.11 -39.63
C PHE A 95 0.79 -23.39 -39.96
N LYS A 96 1.24 -24.53 -39.43
CA LYS A 96 0.60 -25.83 -39.68
C LYS A 96 -0.59 -26.11 -38.74
N ASN A 97 -0.61 -25.47 -37.57
CA ASN A 97 -1.61 -25.72 -36.52
C ASN A 97 -2.57 -24.54 -36.37
N MET A 98 -2.90 -23.88 -37.51
CA MET A 98 -3.94 -22.86 -37.51
C MET A 98 -5.32 -23.53 -37.42
N GLY A 99 -6.16 -23.04 -36.54
CA GLY A 99 -7.50 -23.55 -36.37
C GLY A 99 -8.16 -23.05 -35.11
N GLN A 100 -9.42 -23.41 -34.95
CA GLN A 100 -10.13 -23.10 -33.72
C GLN A 100 -9.55 -23.95 -32.58
N PRO A 101 -9.20 -23.32 -31.44
CA PRO A 101 -8.74 -24.07 -30.26
C PRO A 101 -9.80 -25.08 -29.82
N GLN A 102 -9.37 -26.32 -29.57
CA GLN A 102 -10.27 -27.36 -29.07
C GLN A 102 -10.50 -27.12 -27.58
N LEU A 103 -11.68 -26.66 -27.23
CA LEU A 103 -12.13 -26.49 -25.85
C LEU A 103 -13.00 -27.69 -25.48
N SER A 104 -12.47 -28.62 -24.69
CA SER A 104 -13.25 -29.71 -24.10
C SER A 104 -13.57 -29.37 -22.64
N ASN A 105 -14.67 -29.92 -22.12
CA ASN A 105 -15.04 -29.75 -20.71
C ASN A 105 -13.98 -30.33 -19.78
N ASP A 106 -13.32 -31.42 -20.15
CA ASP A 106 -12.26 -32.04 -19.38
C ASP A 106 -11.02 -31.14 -19.29
N LEU A 107 -10.69 -30.47 -20.41
CA LEU A 107 -9.60 -29.48 -20.42
C LEU A 107 -9.92 -28.29 -19.53
N LEU A 108 -11.17 -27.79 -19.61
CA LEU A 108 -11.59 -26.64 -18.82
C LEU A 108 -11.62 -26.95 -17.32
N SER A 109 -12.07 -28.16 -16.93
CA SER A 109 -12.05 -28.60 -15.54
C SER A 109 -10.63 -28.78 -15.00
N SER A 110 -9.69 -29.28 -15.82
CA SER A 110 -8.28 -29.45 -15.44
C SER A 110 -7.54 -28.13 -15.31
N LEU A 111 -7.86 -27.13 -16.13
CA LEU A 111 -7.21 -25.81 -16.12
C LEU A 111 -7.88 -24.82 -15.16
N GLY A 112 -9.10 -25.11 -14.70
CA GLY A 112 -9.91 -24.17 -13.93
C GLY A 112 -9.23 -23.67 -12.64
N SER A 113 -8.51 -24.53 -11.95
CA SER A 113 -7.77 -24.19 -10.73
C SER A 113 -6.54 -23.29 -10.99
N GLU A 114 -5.86 -23.48 -12.14
CA GLU A 114 -4.61 -22.78 -12.46
C GLU A 114 -4.86 -21.45 -13.21
N LEU A 115 -6.04 -21.29 -13.78
CA LEU A 115 -6.39 -20.16 -14.63
C LEU A 115 -6.35 -18.81 -13.89
N PRO A 116 -6.90 -18.67 -12.67
CA PRO A 116 -6.86 -17.39 -11.94
C PRO A 116 -5.44 -16.91 -11.65
N ALA A 117 -4.57 -17.79 -11.18
CA ALA A 117 -3.17 -17.47 -10.89
C ALA A 117 -2.43 -17.04 -12.16
N SER A 118 -2.59 -17.82 -13.24
CA SER A 118 -1.95 -17.54 -14.54
C SER A 118 -2.40 -16.18 -15.10
N VAL A 119 -3.69 -15.85 -15.03
CA VAL A 119 -4.23 -14.56 -15.49
C VAL A 119 -3.70 -13.41 -14.64
N ILE A 120 -3.71 -13.54 -13.31
CA ILE A 120 -3.20 -12.50 -12.40
C ILE A 120 -1.72 -12.22 -12.68
N VAL A 121 -0.89 -13.25 -12.78
CA VAL A 121 0.55 -13.10 -13.06
C VAL A 121 0.77 -12.43 -14.41
N LEU A 122 0.07 -12.86 -15.46
CA LEU A 122 0.18 -12.29 -16.79
C LEU A 122 -0.17 -10.80 -16.80
N LEU A 123 -1.28 -10.42 -16.17
CA LEU A 123 -1.73 -9.02 -16.12
C LEU A 123 -0.81 -8.15 -15.28
N LEU A 124 -0.38 -8.62 -14.10
CA LEU A 124 0.54 -7.90 -13.23
C LEU A 124 1.89 -7.65 -13.92
N GLU A 125 2.47 -8.67 -14.55
CA GLU A 125 3.72 -8.55 -15.27
C GLU A 125 3.60 -7.54 -16.42
N HIS A 126 2.55 -7.65 -17.24
CA HIS A 126 2.33 -6.77 -18.37
C HIS A 126 2.21 -5.30 -17.94
N ILE A 127 1.37 -5.01 -16.95
CA ILE A 127 1.17 -3.65 -16.45
C ILE A 127 2.41 -3.11 -15.73
N ALA A 128 3.13 -3.93 -14.97
CA ALA A 128 4.37 -3.52 -14.32
C ALA A 128 5.42 -3.08 -15.34
N ILE A 129 5.58 -3.84 -16.43
CA ILE A 129 6.49 -3.53 -17.53
C ILE A 129 6.06 -2.25 -18.24
N SER A 130 4.81 -2.12 -18.64
CA SER A 130 4.26 -0.94 -19.31
C SER A 130 4.47 0.32 -18.48
N LYS A 131 4.10 0.31 -17.19
CA LYS A 131 4.31 1.43 -16.27
C LYS A 131 5.79 1.78 -16.08
N SER A 132 6.66 0.76 -15.99
CA SER A 132 8.09 0.98 -15.82
C SER A 132 8.68 1.72 -17.03
N PHE A 133 8.38 1.27 -18.24
CA PHE A 133 8.88 1.92 -19.47
C PHE A 133 8.20 3.24 -19.76
N GLY A 134 6.95 3.43 -19.37
CA GLY A 134 6.28 4.74 -19.38
C GLY A 134 7.08 5.78 -18.58
N ARG A 135 7.50 5.43 -17.35
CA ARG A 135 8.34 6.31 -16.51
C ARG A 135 9.73 6.56 -17.11
N VAL A 136 10.40 5.50 -17.60
CA VAL A 136 11.74 5.61 -18.17
C VAL A 136 11.75 6.50 -19.42
N ASN A 137 10.73 6.44 -20.27
CA ASN A 137 10.63 7.17 -21.51
C ASN A 137 9.75 8.43 -21.42
N ASN A 138 9.29 8.77 -20.21
CA ASN A 138 8.50 9.97 -19.90
C ASN A 138 7.20 10.08 -20.73
N TYR A 139 6.42 8.98 -20.81
CA TYR A 139 5.07 9.00 -21.35
C TYR A 139 4.07 8.33 -20.42
N LYS A 140 2.81 8.79 -20.50
CA LYS A 140 1.70 8.22 -19.73
C LYS A 140 1.11 7.03 -20.48
N ILE A 141 1.03 5.88 -19.82
CA ILE A 141 0.31 4.72 -20.36
C ILE A 141 -1.17 4.76 -19.94
N ASN A 142 -2.02 4.14 -20.73
CA ASN A 142 -3.40 3.85 -20.35
C ASN A 142 -3.50 2.35 -19.97
N PRO A 143 -3.56 2.01 -18.67
CA PRO A 143 -3.59 0.60 -18.23
C PRO A 143 -4.75 -0.19 -18.82
N ASN A 144 -5.93 0.41 -18.95
CA ASN A 144 -7.11 -0.29 -19.48
C ASN A 144 -6.92 -0.67 -20.96
N GLN A 145 -6.35 0.22 -21.75
CA GLN A 145 -6.04 -0.05 -23.16
C GLN A 145 -4.97 -1.14 -23.31
N GLU A 146 -3.95 -1.14 -22.46
CA GLU A 146 -2.92 -2.18 -22.43
C GLU A 146 -3.51 -3.55 -22.08
N LEU A 147 -4.44 -3.61 -21.10
CA LEU A 147 -5.12 -4.85 -20.72
C LEU A 147 -6.02 -5.38 -21.84
N ILE A 148 -6.73 -4.50 -22.55
CA ILE A 148 -7.53 -4.88 -23.72
C ILE A 148 -6.62 -5.43 -24.82
N ALA A 149 -5.52 -4.75 -25.12
CA ALA A 149 -4.58 -5.15 -26.16
C ALA A 149 -3.97 -6.54 -25.89
N ILE A 150 -3.54 -6.80 -24.65
CA ILE A 150 -2.99 -8.12 -24.28
C ILE A 150 -4.06 -9.19 -24.26
N GLY A 151 -5.30 -8.85 -23.87
CA GLY A 151 -6.46 -9.74 -23.94
C GLY A 151 -6.77 -10.17 -25.36
N VAL A 152 -6.85 -9.22 -26.31
CA VAL A 152 -7.03 -9.52 -27.74
C VAL A 152 -5.90 -10.39 -28.27
N THR A 153 -4.64 -10.11 -27.90
CA THR A 153 -3.48 -10.91 -28.31
C THR A 153 -3.60 -12.36 -27.83
N ASN A 154 -4.03 -12.58 -26.59
CA ASN A 154 -4.21 -13.92 -26.03
C ASN A 154 -5.49 -14.62 -26.50
N LEU A 155 -6.46 -13.89 -27.01
CA LEU A 155 -7.65 -14.45 -27.66
C LEU A 155 -7.34 -14.96 -29.08
N VAL A 156 -6.59 -14.16 -29.85
CA VAL A 156 -6.29 -14.45 -31.26
C VAL A 156 -5.09 -15.40 -31.40
N GLY A 157 -4.09 -15.30 -30.51
CA GLY A 157 -2.86 -16.10 -30.58
C GLY A 157 -3.07 -17.61 -30.68
N PRO A 158 -3.93 -18.23 -29.89
CA PRO A 158 -4.21 -19.66 -29.93
C PRO A 158 -4.74 -20.16 -31.28
N CYS A 159 -5.49 -19.33 -32.02
CA CYS A 159 -5.96 -19.66 -33.35
C CYS A 159 -4.81 -19.88 -34.37
N PHE A 160 -3.65 -19.33 -34.09
CA PHE A 160 -2.41 -19.51 -34.85
C PHE A 160 -1.45 -20.51 -34.20
N GLY A 161 -1.90 -21.24 -33.17
CA GLY A 161 -1.07 -22.19 -32.42
C GLY A 161 -0.09 -21.52 -31.45
N GLY A 162 -0.34 -20.27 -31.08
CA GLY A 162 0.48 -19.51 -30.12
C GLY A 162 0.18 -19.86 -28.66
N TYR A 163 1.19 -19.77 -27.80
CA TYR A 163 1.02 -19.84 -26.34
C TYR A 163 0.54 -18.50 -25.78
N ALA A 164 0.15 -18.50 -24.50
CA ALA A 164 -0.15 -17.29 -23.76
C ALA A 164 1.02 -16.30 -23.83
N ALA A 165 0.73 -15.06 -24.17
CA ALA A 165 1.70 -13.99 -24.38
C ALA A 165 1.55 -12.88 -23.33
N THR A 166 2.70 -12.39 -22.83
CA THR A 166 2.76 -11.22 -21.95
C THR A 166 3.90 -10.29 -22.38
N GLY A 167 4.06 -9.17 -21.70
CA GLY A 167 5.19 -8.28 -21.87
C GLY A 167 6.53 -8.97 -21.60
N SER A 168 7.61 -8.38 -22.10
CA SER A 168 8.96 -8.85 -21.80
C SER A 168 9.84 -7.67 -21.41
N PHE A 169 10.31 -7.68 -20.16
CA PHE A 169 11.15 -6.59 -19.65
C PHE A 169 12.44 -6.44 -20.46
N SER A 170 13.14 -7.55 -20.72
CA SER A 170 14.41 -7.55 -21.46
C SER A 170 14.25 -7.02 -22.90
N ARG A 171 13.24 -7.53 -23.63
CA ARG A 171 12.98 -7.10 -25.01
C ARG A 171 12.53 -5.65 -25.09
N SER A 172 11.68 -5.22 -24.16
CA SER A 172 11.24 -3.82 -24.07
C SER A 172 12.42 -2.88 -23.73
N ALA A 173 13.33 -3.31 -22.83
CA ALA A 173 14.52 -2.55 -22.50
C ALA A 173 15.44 -2.36 -23.72
N ILE A 174 15.63 -3.41 -24.51
CA ILE A 174 16.42 -3.34 -25.75
C ILE A 174 15.77 -2.37 -26.73
N LYS A 175 14.47 -2.49 -26.99
CA LYS A 175 13.73 -1.58 -27.89
C LYS A 175 13.82 -0.13 -27.41
N SER A 176 13.61 0.13 -26.13
CA SER A 176 13.71 1.47 -25.53
C SER A 176 15.12 2.07 -25.69
N LYS A 177 16.18 1.31 -25.36
CA LYS A 177 17.57 1.75 -25.51
C LYS A 177 17.98 1.93 -26.96
N SER A 178 17.40 1.15 -27.88
CA SER A 178 17.64 1.28 -29.32
C SER A 178 16.92 2.47 -29.96
N GLY A 179 16.15 3.22 -29.19
CA GLY A 179 15.47 4.44 -29.65
C GLY A 179 14.15 4.18 -30.36
N VAL A 180 13.54 3.02 -30.19
CA VAL A 180 12.19 2.75 -30.74
C VAL A 180 11.17 3.60 -30.02
N ARG A 181 10.41 4.41 -30.77
CA ARG A 181 9.41 5.36 -30.23
C ARG A 181 7.99 5.13 -30.74
N THR A 182 7.77 4.11 -31.56
CA THR A 182 6.48 3.86 -32.22
C THR A 182 6.09 2.40 -32.16
N PRO A 183 4.81 2.07 -31.98
CA PRO A 183 4.28 0.70 -32.06
C PRO A 183 4.51 0.01 -33.42
N ILE A 184 4.72 0.79 -34.50
CA ILE A 184 4.99 0.26 -35.86
C ILE A 184 6.22 -0.68 -35.88
N ALA A 185 7.19 -0.48 -34.98
CA ALA A 185 8.30 -1.42 -34.82
C ALA A 185 7.85 -2.87 -34.54
N GLY A 186 6.62 -3.06 -34.00
CA GLY A 186 5.99 -4.35 -33.83
C GLY A 186 5.70 -5.06 -35.16
N TRP A 187 5.25 -4.33 -36.18
CA TRP A 187 5.00 -4.87 -37.52
C TRP A 187 6.28 -5.34 -38.20
N ILE A 188 7.37 -4.56 -38.10
CA ILE A 188 8.67 -4.98 -38.61
C ILE A 188 9.14 -6.27 -37.90
N THR A 189 8.96 -6.33 -36.57
CA THR A 189 9.29 -7.54 -35.80
C THR A 189 8.44 -8.74 -36.27
N ALA A 190 7.16 -8.56 -36.52
CA ALA A 190 6.27 -9.60 -37.03
C ALA A 190 6.72 -10.13 -38.40
N ILE A 191 7.09 -9.24 -39.32
CA ILE A 191 7.62 -9.61 -40.65
C ILE A 191 8.92 -10.44 -40.50
N CYS A 192 9.84 -10.01 -39.63
CA CYS A 192 11.07 -10.76 -39.37
C CYS A 192 10.78 -12.16 -38.80
N VAL A 193 9.81 -12.28 -37.90
CA VAL A 193 9.39 -13.56 -37.33
C VAL A 193 8.75 -14.45 -38.39
N LEU A 194 7.91 -13.91 -39.28
CA LEU A 194 7.33 -14.66 -40.40
C LEU A 194 8.42 -15.21 -41.32
N ILE A 195 9.39 -14.39 -41.71
CA ILE A 195 10.53 -14.83 -42.51
C ILE A 195 11.28 -15.97 -41.79
N ALA A 196 11.51 -15.85 -40.49
CA ALA A 196 12.19 -16.87 -39.69
C ALA A 196 11.43 -18.19 -39.69
N ILE A 197 10.11 -18.18 -39.53
CA ILE A 197 9.26 -19.37 -39.49
C ILE A 197 9.24 -20.10 -40.87
N TYR A 198 9.22 -19.34 -41.95
CA TYR A 198 9.14 -19.93 -43.28
C TYR A 198 10.51 -20.29 -43.88
N ALA A 199 11.52 -19.42 -43.73
CA ALA A 199 12.82 -19.59 -44.36
C ALA A 199 13.85 -20.28 -43.47
N LEU A 200 13.88 -20.01 -42.15
CA LEU A 200 14.94 -20.44 -41.24
C LEU A 200 14.58 -21.69 -40.41
N ALA A 201 13.33 -22.18 -40.48
CA ALA A 201 12.89 -23.34 -39.70
C ALA A 201 13.80 -24.58 -39.86
N GLY A 202 14.30 -24.81 -41.07
CA GLY A 202 15.24 -25.91 -41.34
C GLY A 202 16.62 -25.77 -40.68
N VAL A 203 17.02 -24.56 -40.33
CA VAL A 203 18.29 -24.30 -39.62
C VAL A 203 18.10 -24.52 -38.12
N PHE A 204 16.94 -24.22 -37.58
CA PHE A 204 16.63 -24.31 -36.16
C PHE A 204 16.69 -25.72 -35.60
N GLN A 205 16.48 -26.75 -36.44
CA GLN A 205 16.58 -28.15 -36.02
C GLN A 205 17.97 -28.53 -35.45
N TRP A 206 19.04 -27.82 -35.85
CA TRP A 206 20.41 -28.06 -35.43
C TRP A 206 20.83 -27.31 -34.16
N ILE A 207 19.95 -26.51 -33.58
CA ILE A 207 20.25 -25.76 -32.36
C ILE A 207 20.34 -26.71 -31.17
N PRO A 208 21.48 -26.76 -30.44
CA PRO A 208 21.60 -27.57 -29.23
C PRO A 208 20.66 -27.01 -28.13
N LYS A 209 19.90 -27.91 -27.46
CA LYS A 209 19.03 -27.50 -26.33
C LYS A 209 19.84 -26.86 -25.21
N ALA A 210 21.08 -27.31 -24.99
CA ALA A 210 21.98 -26.73 -24.00
C ALA A 210 22.35 -25.25 -24.28
N ALA A 211 22.54 -24.90 -25.57
CA ALA A 211 22.81 -23.53 -25.97
C ALA A 211 21.60 -22.61 -25.70
N LEU A 212 20.40 -23.12 -26.00
CA LEU A 212 19.17 -22.41 -25.70
C LEU A 212 18.96 -22.22 -24.20
N ALA A 213 19.20 -23.28 -23.41
CA ALA A 213 19.16 -23.21 -21.95
C ALA A 213 20.14 -22.18 -21.39
N ALA A 214 21.37 -22.11 -21.91
CA ALA A 214 22.35 -21.09 -21.50
C ALA A 214 21.88 -19.68 -21.76
N VAL A 215 21.26 -19.42 -22.92
CA VAL A 215 20.68 -18.10 -23.25
C VAL A 215 19.50 -17.77 -22.34
N ILE A 216 18.65 -18.75 -22.03
CA ILE A 216 17.52 -18.56 -21.10
C ILE A 216 18.02 -18.25 -19.69
N ILE A 217 18.97 -19.03 -19.16
CA ILE A 217 19.56 -18.79 -17.84
C ILE A 217 20.18 -17.40 -17.76
N HIS A 218 20.93 -17.00 -18.80
CA HIS A 218 21.53 -15.67 -18.87
C HIS A 218 20.47 -14.55 -18.87
N ALA A 219 19.37 -14.74 -19.60
CA ALA A 219 18.28 -13.75 -19.67
C ALA A 219 17.47 -13.65 -18.36
N VAL A 220 17.20 -14.79 -17.72
CA VAL A 220 16.47 -14.88 -16.45
C VAL A 220 17.33 -14.37 -15.30
N GLY A 221 18.64 -14.59 -15.34
CA GLY A 221 19.57 -14.10 -14.32
C GLY A 221 19.48 -12.57 -14.10
N ASP A 222 19.12 -11.82 -15.14
CA ASP A 222 18.92 -10.37 -15.06
C ASP A 222 17.62 -9.97 -14.34
N LEU A 223 16.69 -10.88 -14.13
CA LEU A 223 15.41 -10.63 -13.46
C LEU A 223 15.50 -10.88 -11.96
N ILE A 224 16.55 -11.55 -11.49
CA ILE A 224 16.76 -11.79 -10.06
C ILE A 224 17.03 -10.47 -9.37
N ALA A 225 16.21 -10.17 -8.33
CA ALA A 225 16.37 -8.95 -7.54
C ALA A 225 17.75 -8.94 -6.85
N PRO A 226 18.56 -7.89 -7.05
CA PRO A 226 19.86 -7.80 -6.39
C PRO A 226 19.70 -7.61 -4.88
N PRO A 227 20.62 -8.11 -4.04
CA PRO A 227 20.55 -7.97 -2.58
C PRO A 227 20.43 -6.51 -2.09
N ALA A 228 21.02 -5.58 -2.84
CA ALA A 228 20.90 -4.15 -2.54
C ALA A 228 19.46 -3.63 -2.65
N MET A 229 18.62 -4.23 -3.49
CA MET A 229 17.20 -3.89 -3.60
C MET A 229 16.42 -4.40 -2.39
N LEU A 230 16.72 -5.60 -1.90
CA LEU A 230 16.11 -6.17 -0.69
C LEU A 230 16.47 -5.34 0.55
N TYR A 231 17.73 -4.87 0.63
CA TYR A 231 18.15 -3.99 1.71
C TYR A 231 17.41 -2.63 1.69
N LYS A 232 17.13 -2.08 0.50
CA LYS A 232 16.28 -0.88 0.38
C LYS A 232 14.84 -1.13 0.85
N PHE A 233 14.25 -2.30 0.55
CA PHE A 233 12.93 -2.65 1.07
C PHE A 233 12.93 -2.75 2.60
N TRP A 234 13.97 -3.33 3.19
CA TRP A 234 14.15 -3.37 4.64
C TRP A 234 14.16 -1.97 5.26
N LEU A 235 14.90 -1.03 4.66
CA LEU A 235 14.98 0.35 5.14
C LEU A 235 13.67 1.12 4.99
N MET A 236 12.89 0.86 3.92
CA MET A 236 11.63 1.55 3.69
C MET A 236 10.49 0.95 4.52
N ASN A 237 10.33 -0.37 4.47
CA ASN A 237 9.24 -1.06 5.16
C ASN A 237 9.59 -2.53 5.41
N PRO A 238 9.98 -2.91 6.64
CA PRO A 238 10.33 -4.29 6.99
C PRO A 238 9.20 -5.29 6.75
N LEU A 239 7.93 -4.88 6.92
CA LEU A 239 6.77 -5.75 6.72
C LEU A 239 6.60 -6.16 5.25
N GLU A 240 6.89 -5.27 4.30
CA GLU A 240 6.85 -5.58 2.88
C GLU A 240 7.95 -6.57 2.48
N LEU A 241 9.14 -6.44 3.07
CA LEU A 241 10.19 -7.44 2.89
C LEU A 241 9.78 -8.80 3.45
N LEU A 242 9.12 -8.84 4.60
CA LEU A 242 8.66 -10.09 5.22
C LEU A 242 7.61 -10.79 4.32
N ILE A 243 6.69 -10.03 3.72
CA ILE A 243 5.74 -10.56 2.73
C ILE A 243 6.48 -11.14 1.52
N TRP A 244 7.48 -10.42 1.01
CA TRP A 244 8.30 -10.90 -0.11
C TRP A 244 9.02 -12.21 0.24
N VAL A 245 9.67 -12.29 1.41
CA VAL A 245 10.35 -13.52 1.87
C VAL A 245 9.36 -14.66 2.02
N ALA A 246 8.20 -14.41 2.64
CA ALA A 246 7.15 -15.43 2.80
C ALA A 246 6.67 -15.97 1.45
N ALA A 247 6.44 -15.08 0.47
CA ALA A 247 6.04 -15.48 -0.88
C ALA A 247 7.10 -16.36 -1.55
N VAL A 248 8.38 -16.00 -1.44
CA VAL A 248 9.49 -16.77 -2.00
C VAL A 248 9.60 -18.14 -1.33
N VAL A 249 9.53 -18.19 0.00
CA VAL A 249 9.59 -19.45 0.76
C VAL A 249 8.43 -20.37 0.37
N VAL A 250 7.20 -19.85 0.35
CA VAL A 250 6.04 -20.64 -0.07
C VAL A 250 6.21 -21.14 -1.49
N THR A 251 6.66 -20.31 -2.43
CA THR A 251 6.91 -20.71 -3.83
C THR A 251 7.92 -21.85 -3.93
N ILE A 252 9.01 -21.79 -3.15
CA ILE A 252 10.06 -22.83 -3.19
C ILE A 252 9.55 -24.17 -2.67
N PHE A 253 8.78 -24.17 -1.60
CA PHE A 253 8.33 -25.39 -0.92
C PHE A 253 7.02 -25.97 -1.46
N THR A 254 6.19 -25.15 -2.13
CA THR A 254 4.90 -25.60 -2.69
C THR A 254 4.85 -25.40 -4.20
N SER A 255 4.20 -24.32 -4.64
CA SER A 255 4.12 -23.92 -6.05
C SER A 255 4.09 -22.40 -6.21
N VAL A 256 4.26 -21.93 -7.45
CA VAL A 256 4.22 -20.50 -7.79
C VAL A 256 2.87 -19.88 -7.43
N ASP A 257 1.78 -20.63 -7.63
CA ASP A 257 0.41 -20.15 -7.40
C ASP A 257 0.17 -19.84 -5.92
N TYR A 258 0.57 -20.75 -5.03
CA TYR A 258 0.49 -20.53 -3.59
C TYR A 258 1.37 -19.36 -3.13
N GLY A 259 2.53 -19.14 -3.76
CA GLY A 259 3.37 -17.98 -3.53
C GLY A 259 2.67 -16.67 -3.89
N VAL A 260 2.00 -16.62 -5.04
CA VAL A 260 1.21 -15.47 -5.49
C VAL A 260 0.02 -15.23 -4.55
N TYR A 261 -0.75 -16.27 -4.23
CA TYR A 261 -1.89 -16.14 -3.30
C TYR A 261 -1.45 -15.64 -1.92
N THR A 262 -0.34 -16.16 -1.40
CA THR A 262 0.23 -15.72 -0.12
C THR A 262 0.61 -14.23 -0.16
N SER A 263 1.28 -13.79 -1.22
CA SER A 263 1.70 -12.39 -1.34
C SER A 263 0.51 -11.43 -1.47
N VAL A 264 -0.49 -11.79 -2.28
CA VAL A 264 -1.71 -10.99 -2.47
C VAL A 264 -2.52 -10.93 -1.17
N ALA A 265 -2.75 -12.08 -0.53
CA ALA A 265 -3.49 -12.15 0.73
C ALA A 265 -2.78 -11.38 1.86
N ALA A 266 -1.47 -11.54 2.01
CA ALA A 266 -0.69 -10.84 3.01
C ALA A 266 -0.63 -9.32 2.75
N SER A 267 -0.51 -8.90 1.48
CA SER A 267 -0.55 -7.48 1.11
C SER A 267 -1.93 -6.86 1.37
N ALA A 268 -3.01 -7.59 1.05
CA ALA A 268 -4.37 -7.15 1.35
C ALA A 268 -4.61 -7.08 2.87
N ALA A 269 -4.16 -8.08 3.63
CA ALA A 269 -4.25 -8.06 5.09
C ALA A 269 -3.48 -6.88 5.70
N LEU A 270 -2.26 -6.61 5.21
CA LEU A 270 -1.48 -5.45 5.67
C LEU A 270 -2.19 -4.12 5.36
N LEU A 271 -2.78 -4.01 4.17
CA LEU A 271 -3.57 -2.83 3.80
C LEU A 271 -4.78 -2.65 4.73
N LEU A 272 -5.53 -3.73 5.00
CA LEU A 272 -6.66 -3.69 5.92
C LEU A 272 -6.24 -3.33 7.35
N ILE A 273 -5.11 -3.85 7.84
CA ILE A 273 -4.57 -3.50 9.16
C ILE A 273 -4.19 -2.01 9.20
N ARG A 274 -3.58 -1.46 8.15
CA ARG A 274 -3.25 -0.03 8.08
C ARG A 274 -4.51 0.84 8.11
N ILE A 275 -5.56 0.44 7.39
CA ILE A 275 -6.84 1.16 7.39
C ILE A 275 -7.53 1.04 8.75
N ALA A 276 -7.52 -0.15 9.38
CA ALA A 276 -8.19 -0.39 10.65
C ALA A 276 -7.48 0.24 11.85
N ARG A 277 -6.15 0.42 11.77
CA ARG A 277 -5.34 1.02 12.84
C ARG A 277 -4.52 2.19 12.31
N PRO A 278 -5.17 3.28 11.90
CA PRO A 278 -4.47 4.46 11.45
C PRO A 278 -3.72 5.10 12.61
N ARG A 279 -2.69 5.85 12.27
CA ARG A 279 -2.02 6.72 13.23
C ARG A 279 -2.82 7.99 13.42
N GLY A 280 -2.69 8.56 14.60
CA GLY A 280 -3.20 9.87 14.92
C GLY A 280 -2.29 10.50 15.97
N HIS A 281 -2.22 11.82 16.00
CA HIS A 281 -1.30 12.54 16.86
C HIS A 281 -2.02 13.50 17.80
N TRP A 282 -1.58 13.48 19.04
CA TRP A 282 -1.93 14.51 20.02
C TRP A 282 -1.09 15.75 19.75
N LEU A 283 -1.73 16.90 19.62
CA LEU A 283 -1.07 18.14 19.23
C LEU A 283 -0.88 19.07 20.42
N GLY A 284 0.23 19.79 20.38
CA GLY A 284 0.50 20.97 21.20
C GLY A 284 0.79 22.17 20.32
N VAL A 285 1.00 23.30 20.93
CA VAL A 285 1.19 24.60 20.25
C VAL A 285 2.66 24.99 20.28
N VAL A 286 3.16 25.44 19.13
CA VAL A 286 4.45 26.12 19.00
C VAL A 286 4.18 27.52 18.44
N ARG A 287 4.63 28.54 19.13
CA ARG A 287 4.54 29.91 18.64
C ARG A 287 5.74 30.21 17.76
N VAL A 288 5.48 30.44 16.48
CA VAL A 288 6.50 30.77 15.48
C VAL A 288 6.45 32.26 15.22
N GLU A 289 7.57 32.94 15.35
CA GLU A 289 7.71 34.34 14.97
C GLU A 289 8.20 34.42 13.52
N HIS A 290 7.42 35.01 12.67
CA HIS A 290 7.77 35.24 11.28
C HIS A 290 8.07 36.73 11.05
N ASN A 291 9.30 37.04 10.67
CA ASN A 291 9.68 38.37 10.21
C ASN A 291 9.37 38.47 8.73
N ASP A 292 8.31 39.18 8.36
CA ASP A 292 7.97 39.42 6.96
C ASP A 292 8.72 40.66 6.45
N PRO A 293 9.76 40.49 5.60
CA PRO A 293 10.54 41.60 5.10
C PRO A 293 9.77 42.50 4.12
N VAL A 294 8.61 42.07 3.60
CA VAL A 294 7.83 42.76 2.58
C VAL A 294 6.84 43.76 3.19
N MET A 295 6.38 43.56 4.43
CA MET A 295 5.38 44.38 5.09
C MET A 295 5.93 45.35 6.16
N GLY A 296 7.17 45.80 6.04
CA GLY A 296 7.69 46.90 6.87
C GLY A 296 8.03 46.55 8.31
N GLY A 297 8.51 45.33 8.58
CA GLY A 297 9.22 45.00 9.84
C GLY A 297 8.33 44.66 11.04
N GLY A 298 7.10 44.29 10.82
CA GLY A 298 6.25 43.73 11.89
C GLY A 298 6.51 42.26 12.12
N THR A 299 6.83 41.85 13.36
CA THR A 299 6.91 40.45 13.74
C THR A 299 5.50 39.88 13.83
N GLN A 300 5.09 39.04 12.88
CA GLN A 300 3.83 38.29 12.99
C GLN A 300 4.10 37.01 13.81
N GLN A 301 3.33 36.84 14.88
CA GLN A 301 3.31 35.62 15.67
C GLN A 301 2.21 34.70 15.13
N ARG A 302 2.58 33.44 14.80
CA ARG A 302 1.64 32.41 14.37
C ARG A 302 1.75 31.21 15.28
N ASP A 303 0.61 30.74 15.78
CA ASP A 303 0.53 29.50 16.55
C ASP A 303 0.41 28.31 15.57
N VAL A 304 1.34 27.37 15.66
CA VAL A 304 1.38 26.15 14.82
C VAL A 304 1.17 24.93 15.70
N PHE A 305 0.25 24.07 15.29
CA PHE A 305 -0.04 22.84 16.02
C PHE A 305 0.86 21.71 15.51
N VAL A 306 1.67 21.14 16.41
CA VAL A 306 2.64 20.08 16.13
C VAL A 306 2.45 18.90 17.08
N PRO A 307 2.82 17.66 16.68
CA PRO A 307 2.70 16.49 17.54
C PRO A 307 3.45 16.67 18.86
N LEU A 308 2.81 16.27 19.96
CA LEU A 308 3.41 16.24 21.30
C LEU A 308 4.45 15.12 21.40
N ASP A 309 4.23 14.00 20.67
CA ASP A 309 5.10 12.84 20.70
C ASP A 309 6.35 13.06 19.83
N VAL A 310 7.52 12.70 20.36
CA VAL A 310 8.84 12.82 19.70
C VAL A 310 9.26 11.49 19.06
N GLN A 311 8.66 10.38 19.49
CA GLN A 311 9.13 9.03 19.14
C GLN A 311 8.99 8.71 17.64
N ASP A 312 8.04 9.35 16.96
CA ASP A 312 7.79 9.10 15.53
C ASP A 312 8.74 9.87 14.58
N GLY A 313 9.66 10.67 15.11
CA GLY A 313 10.59 11.45 14.31
C GLY A 313 9.95 12.56 13.46
N LEU A 314 8.68 12.86 13.66
CA LEU A 314 7.93 13.89 12.92
C LEU A 314 8.27 15.30 13.40
N ARG A 315 8.93 15.42 14.53
CA ARG A 315 9.29 16.68 15.17
C ARG A 315 10.77 16.71 15.54
N ASP A 316 11.41 17.86 15.36
CA ASP A 316 12.73 18.11 15.93
C ASP A 316 12.62 18.12 17.47
N PRO A 317 13.38 17.29 18.19
CA PRO A 317 13.38 17.24 19.66
C PRO A 317 13.74 18.57 20.33
N SER A 318 14.44 19.46 19.63
CA SER A 318 14.85 20.78 20.15
C SER A 318 13.68 21.77 20.24
N VAL A 319 12.57 21.53 19.52
CA VAL A 319 11.41 22.41 19.52
C VAL A 319 10.56 22.17 20.76
N HIS A 320 10.43 23.18 21.61
CA HIS A 320 9.58 23.14 22.80
C HIS A 320 8.11 23.31 22.41
N VAL A 321 7.32 22.26 22.60
CA VAL A 321 5.88 22.27 22.33
C VAL A 321 5.13 22.44 23.64
N VAL A 322 4.27 23.44 23.67
CA VAL A 322 3.41 23.71 24.83
C VAL A 322 2.14 22.84 24.70
N PRO A 323 1.83 22.00 25.70
CA PRO A 323 0.57 21.25 25.68
C PRO A 323 -0.64 22.18 25.77
N PRO A 324 -1.82 21.78 25.28
CA PRO A 324 -3.06 22.53 25.44
C PRO A 324 -3.37 22.77 26.93
N PRO A 325 -4.24 23.76 27.25
CA PRO A 325 -4.67 23.98 28.62
C PRO A 325 -5.25 22.72 29.28
N PRO A 326 -5.10 22.56 30.61
CA PRO A 326 -5.57 21.38 31.32
C PRO A 326 -7.04 21.05 31.07
N GLY A 327 -7.34 19.81 30.71
CA GLY A 327 -8.69 19.33 30.36
C GLY A 327 -9.10 19.55 28.91
N ILE A 328 -8.25 20.17 28.09
CA ILE A 328 -8.46 20.33 26.65
C ILE A 328 -7.46 19.46 25.89
N PHE A 329 -7.94 18.74 24.88
CA PHE A 329 -7.11 17.86 24.06
C PHE A 329 -7.30 18.20 22.58
N VAL A 330 -6.21 18.16 21.82
CA VAL A 330 -6.21 18.36 20.36
C VAL A 330 -5.70 17.10 19.71
N TYR A 331 -6.51 16.48 18.86
CA TYR A 331 -6.18 15.23 18.21
C TYR A 331 -6.29 15.36 16.69
N ARG A 332 -5.19 15.12 15.99
CA ARG A 332 -5.13 15.06 14.53
C ARG A 332 -5.38 13.65 14.05
N VAL A 333 -6.38 13.51 13.21
CA VAL A 333 -6.69 12.26 12.50
C VAL A 333 -5.91 12.26 11.18
N GLU A 334 -5.05 11.27 10.94
CA GLU A 334 -4.20 11.24 9.74
C GLU A 334 -4.81 10.49 8.56
N GLU A 335 -5.89 9.78 8.77
CA GLU A 335 -6.57 8.94 7.76
C GLU A 335 -8.07 9.28 7.73
N SER A 336 -8.77 8.77 6.70
CA SER A 336 -10.23 8.84 6.65
C SER A 336 -10.84 8.21 7.90
N PHE A 337 -11.86 8.85 8.45
CA PHE A 337 -12.56 8.38 9.64
C PHE A 337 -13.76 7.53 9.23
N THR A 338 -13.59 6.22 9.16
CA THR A 338 -14.56 5.27 8.60
C THR A 338 -14.76 4.07 9.52
N TYR A 339 -15.79 3.27 9.26
CA TYR A 339 -16.19 2.15 10.12
C TYR A 339 -15.04 1.21 10.53
N PRO A 340 -14.03 0.88 9.69
CA PRO A 340 -12.97 -0.04 10.08
C PRO A 340 -12.07 0.48 11.19
N ASN A 341 -11.95 1.81 11.33
CA ASN A 341 -11.02 2.44 12.26
C ASN A 341 -11.69 3.28 13.36
N ALA A 342 -12.94 3.65 13.20
CA ALA A 342 -13.63 4.57 14.09
C ALA A 342 -13.63 4.10 15.56
N SER A 343 -13.95 2.83 15.81
CA SER A 343 -13.96 2.28 17.16
C SER A 343 -12.57 2.27 17.80
N HIS A 344 -11.54 1.86 17.03
CA HIS A 344 -10.16 1.87 17.52
C HIS A 344 -9.69 3.28 17.89
N MET A 345 -10.02 4.28 17.07
CA MET A 345 -9.66 5.67 17.34
C MET A 345 -10.41 6.20 18.58
N ALA A 346 -11.69 5.86 18.73
CA ALA A 346 -12.47 6.23 19.91
C ALA A 346 -11.88 5.62 21.19
N ASP A 347 -11.41 4.36 21.13
CA ASP A 347 -10.75 3.70 22.27
C ASP A 347 -9.43 4.41 22.62
N VAL A 348 -8.57 4.69 21.64
CA VAL A 348 -7.30 5.42 21.85
C VAL A 348 -7.54 6.79 22.48
N ILE A 349 -8.56 7.52 22.00
CA ILE A 349 -8.93 8.83 22.54
C ILE A 349 -9.42 8.68 23.98
N THR A 350 -10.33 7.75 24.22
CA THR A 350 -10.91 7.51 25.56
C THR A 350 -9.85 7.12 26.56
N ASP A 351 -8.94 6.21 26.19
CA ASP A 351 -7.88 5.74 27.10
C ASP A 351 -6.92 6.86 27.49
N LYS A 352 -6.53 7.71 26.53
CA LYS A 352 -5.66 8.85 26.81
C LYS A 352 -6.34 9.88 27.72
N ILE A 353 -7.59 10.25 27.41
CA ILE A 353 -8.36 11.21 28.22
C ILE A 353 -8.52 10.68 29.64
N LYS A 354 -8.95 9.43 29.83
CA LYS A 354 -9.11 8.82 31.15
C LYS A 354 -7.80 8.71 31.93
N ARG A 355 -6.66 8.56 31.23
CA ARG A 355 -5.35 8.51 31.87
C ARG A 355 -4.90 9.88 32.41
N GLU A 356 -5.21 10.95 31.70
CA GLU A 356 -4.72 12.29 32.01
C GLU A 356 -5.73 13.18 32.74
N THR A 357 -7.00 12.74 32.83
CA THR A 357 -8.05 13.46 33.53
C THR A 357 -8.67 12.62 34.65
N ARG A 358 -9.39 13.27 35.56
CA ARG A 358 -10.19 12.59 36.58
C ARG A 358 -11.66 12.48 36.14
N PRO A 359 -12.40 11.48 36.62
CA PRO A 359 -13.85 11.43 36.42
C PRO A 359 -14.52 12.64 37.13
N GLY A 360 -15.68 13.08 36.63
CA GLY A 360 -16.45 14.15 37.25
C GLY A 360 -17.11 13.70 38.54
N ASP A 361 -17.69 12.50 38.49
CA ASP A 361 -18.33 11.89 39.65
C ASP A 361 -17.47 10.73 40.20
N PRO A 362 -17.52 10.46 41.51
CA PRO A 362 -16.82 9.32 42.09
C PRO A 362 -17.34 8.00 41.48
N PRO A 363 -16.46 7.02 41.22
CA PRO A 363 -16.88 5.77 40.61
C PRO A 363 -17.92 5.05 41.44
N PRO A 364 -18.97 4.44 40.80
CA PRO A 364 -20.02 3.75 41.54
C PRO A 364 -19.44 2.55 42.30
N VAL A 365 -19.61 2.53 43.62
CA VAL A 365 -19.13 1.48 44.49
C VAL A 365 -20.13 0.32 44.56
N SER A 366 -21.45 0.64 44.43
CA SER A 366 -22.51 -0.37 44.47
C SER A 366 -22.45 -1.28 43.25
N LYS A 367 -22.58 -2.59 43.50
CA LYS A 367 -22.57 -3.61 42.46
C LYS A 367 -23.72 -3.47 41.44
N GLY A 368 -24.85 -2.85 41.86
CA GLY A 368 -26.02 -2.61 41.01
C GLY A 368 -25.87 -1.47 40.05
N ASP A 369 -24.99 -0.50 40.35
CA ASP A 369 -24.79 0.72 39.55
C ASP A 369 -23.62 0.59 38.59
N ARG A 370 -22.87 -0.50 38.66
CA ARG A 370 -21.76 -0.77 37.73
C ARG A 370 -22.23 -1.47 36.48
N PRO A 371 -21.60 -1.19 35.34
CA PRO A 371 -21.79 -1.99 34.13
C PRO A 371 -21.52 -3.46 34.39
N TRP A 372 -22.26 -4.35 33.77
CA TRP A 372 -22.12 -5.81 33.96
C TRP A 372 -20.72 -6.35 33.62
N ASN A 373 -20.00 -5.67 32.73
CA ASN A 373 -18.64 -6.01 32.29
C ASN A 373 -17.54 -5.40 33.18
N ASP A 374 -17.88 -4.57 34.17
CA ASP A 374 -16.93 -4.09 35.16
C ASP A 374 -16.78 -5.13 36.27
N PRO A 375 -15.63 -5.86 36.34
CA PRO A 375 -15.45 -6.90 37.35
C PRO A 375 -15.46 -6.36 38.79
N GLY A 376 -15.28 -5.04 38.94
CA GLY A 376 -15.14 -4.43 40.25
C GLY A 376 -13.98 -4.99 41.09
N PRO A 377 -13.85 -4.59 42.34
CA PRO A 377 -12.87 -5.20 43.24
C PRO A 377 -13.22 -6.68 43.47
N PRO A 378 -12.21 -7.58 43.48
CA PRO A 378 -12.44 -9.03 43.62
C PRO A 378 -13.21 -9.34 44.87
N SER A 379 -14.33 -10.10 44.73
CA SER A 379 -15.19 -10.44 45.86
C SER A 379 -14.40 -11.17 46.96
N ALA A 380 -14.75 -10.94 48.20
CA ALA A 380 -14.10 -11.56 49.36
C ALA A 380 -14.06 -13.10 49.27
N THR A 381 -15.03 -13.73 48.61
CA THR A 381 -15.08 -15.17 48.32
C THR A 381 -14.05 -15.62 47.30
N LEU A 382 -13.87 -14.88 46.20
CA LEU A 382 -12.84 -15.17 45.21
C LEU A 382 -11.43 -14.95 45.78
N LEU A 383 -11.24 -13.92 46.60
CA LEU A 383 -9.98 -13.68 47.32
C LEU A 383 -9.67 -14.80 48.31
N ARG A 384 -10.69 -15.40 49.00
CA ARG A 384 -10.50 -16.57 49.88
C ARG A 384 -10.08 -17.80 49.08
N LEU A 385 -10.72 -18.08 47.95
CA LEU A 385 -10.37 -19.18 47.05
C LEU A 385 -8.97 -19.00 46.44
N TRP A 386 -8.63 -17.79 46.00
CA TRP A 386 -7.30 -17.48 45.45
C TRP A 386 -6.20 -17.57 46.51
N ARG A 387 -6.49 -17.20 47.79
CA ARG A 387 -5.59 -17.37 48.93
C ARG A 387 -5.40 -18.84 49.33
N ALA A 388 -6.41 -19.68 49.13
CA ALA A 388 -6.30 -21.10 49.37
C ALA A 388 -5.42 -21.84 48.36
N VAL A 389 -5.34 -21.31 47.12
CA VAL A 389 -4.57 -21.88 46.02
C VAL A 389 -3.14 -21.26 45.92
N SER A 390 -2.96 -20.02 46.36
CA SER A 390 -1.67 -19.35 46.33
C SER A 390 -0.92 -19.48 47.63
N PHE A 391 0.18 -20.21 47.65
CA PHE A 391 1.08 -20.41 48.81
C PHE A 391 1.80 -19.15 49.32
N HIS A 392 1.42 -17.95 48.87
CA HIS A 392 2.03 -16.69 49.31
C HIS A 392 1.21 -16.03 50.41
N ARG A 393 1.78 -15.97 51.61
CA ARG A 393 1.28 -15.19 52.76
C ARG A 393 1.21 -13.70 52.43
N LEU A 394 0.11 -13.24 51.84
CA LEU A 394 -0.22 -11.82 51.79
C LEU A 394 -0.88 -11.41 53.12
N ARG A 395 -0.26 -10.46 53.77
CA ARG A 395 -0.63 -9.80 55.00
C ARG A 395 -2.11 -9.41 54.98
N HIS A 396 -2.85 -9.76 56.04
CA HIS A 396 -4.26 -9.43 56.23
C HIS A 396 -4.54 -7.94 55.93
N LYS A 397 -5.22 -7.64 54.84
CA LYS A 397 -6.06 -6.46 54.73
C LYS A 397 -7.46 -6.88 55.07
N ASN A 398 -8.02 -6.31 56.15
CA ASN A 398 -9.40 -6.50 56.56
C ASN A 398 -10.32 -6.23 55.37
N ALA A 399 -11.33 -7.06 55.14
CA ALA A 399 -12.37 -6.76 54.17
C ALA A 399 -13.06 -5.48 54.64
N LEU A 400 -12.88 -4.40 53.91
CA LEU A 400 -13.52 -3.13 54.16
C LEU A 400 -15.03 -3.31 54.04
N THR A 401 -15.79 -2.70 54.92
CA THR A 401 -17.25 -2.62 54.78
C THR A 401 -17.60 -1.76 53.57
N VAL A 402 -18.78 -1.97 52.94
CA VAL A 402 -19.23 -1.21 51.79
C VAL A 402 -19.16 0.31 52.05
N LYS A 403 -19.40 0.75 53.31
CA LYS A 403 -19.24 2.16 53.71
C LYS A 403 -17.80 2.65 53.68
N GLU A 404 -16.85 1.83 54.09
CA GLU A 404 -15.41 2.15 54.09
C GLU A 404 -14.85 2.14 52.66
N GLU A 405 -15.38 1.27 51.78
CA GLU A 405 -15.05 1.28 50.37
C GLU A 405 -15.57 2.56 49.67
N PHE A 406 -16.79 2.99 50.08
CA PHE A 406 -17.38 4.23 49.55
C PHE A 406 -16.59 5.46 50.01
N ALA A 407 -16.32 5.58 51.30
CA ALA A 407 -15.53 6.68 51.84
C ALA A 407 -14.11 6.75 51.24
N ARG A 408 -13.51 5.60 51.02
CA ARG A 408 -12.19 5.53 50.37
C ARG A 408 -12.21 5.92 48.93
N ALA A 409 -13.22 5.50 48.14
CA ALA A 409 -13.36 5.92 46.74
C ALA A 409 -13.62 7.41 46.61
N GLU A 410 -14.39 7.97 47.56
CA GLU A 410 -14.68 9.40 47.64
C GLU A 410 -13.41 10.19 48.06
N GLU A 411 -12.62 9.67 48.98
CA GLU A 411 -11.36 10.25 49.41
C GLU A 411 -10.27 10.17 48.29
N GLU A 412 -10.18 9.03 47.58
CA GLU A 412 -9.32 8.87 46.40
C GLU A 412 -9.74 9.83 45.28
N HIS A 413 -11.04 10.02 45.03
CA HIS A 413 -11.55 10.98 44.06
C HIS A 413 -11.29 12.44 44.48
N ALA A 414 -11.44 12.78 45.75
CA ALA A 414 -11.17 14.12 46.27
C ALA A 414 -9.67 14.46 46.25
N SER A 415 -8.80 13.45 46.41
CA SER A 415 -7.34 13.62 46.36
C SER A 415 -6.76 13.65 44.94
N ASP A 416 -7.55 13.31 43.93
CA ASP A 416 -7.10 13.30 42.53
C ASP A 416 -6.95 14.73 42.00
N THR A 417 -5.71 15.16 41.78
CA THR A 417 -5.36 16.51 41.31
C THR A 417 -5.43 16.67 39.79
N ARG A 418 -5.74 15.60 39.04
CA ARG A 418 -5.86 15.67 37.58
C ARG A 418 -7.01 16.61 37.16
N PRO A 419 -6.89 17.32 36.04
CA PRO A 419 -7.95 18.20 35.56
C PRO A 419 -9.20 17.41 35.15
N LEU A 420 -10.36 18.06 35.18
CA LEU A 420 -11.58 17.54 34.56
C LEU A 420 -11.47 17.67 33.03
N PHE A 421 -11.98 16.69 32.31
CA PHE A 421 -12.10 16.79 30.85
C PHE A 421 -13.17 17.81 30.46
N ARG A 422 -12.83 18.73 29.54
CA ARG A 422 -13.71 19.82 29.09
C ARG A 422 -14.00 19.79 27.60
N ALA A 423 -12.94 19.67 26.79
CA ALA A 423 -13.09 19.77 25.34
C ALA A 423 -12.12 18.87 24.58
N LEU A 424 -12.58 18.37 23.46
CA LEU A 424 -11.78 17.67 22.46
C LEU A 424 -11.88 18.40 21.12
N ILE A 425 -10.72 18.75 20.59
CA ILE A 425 -10.59 19.42 19.29
C ILE A 425 -10.03 18.38 18.31
N PHE A 426 -10.80 18.08 17.27
CA PHE A 426 -10.37 17.24 16.17
C PHE A 426 -9.79 18.09 15.04
N ASP A 427 -8.58 17.81 14.63
CA ASP A 427 -8.01 18.33 13.40
C ASP A 427 -8.30 17.35 12.25
N PHE A 428 -9.21 17.74 11.38
CA PHE A 428 -9.68 16.94 10.24
C PHE A 428 -8.97 17.31 8.92
N GLY A 429 -7.86 18.03 8.98
CA GLY A 429 -7.11 18.46 7.81
C GLY A 429 -6.63 17.31 6.91
N SER A 430 -6.52 16.09 7.42
CA SER A 430 -6.17 14.87 6.65
C SER A 430 -7.37 13.94 6.40
N VAL A 431 -8.55 14.24 6.95
CA VAL A 431 -9.74 13.40 6.80
C VAL A 431 -10.41 13.67 5.47
N SER A 432 -10.31 12.73 4.54
CA SER A 432 -10.92 12.85 3.22
C SER A 432 -12.35 12.31 3.15
N ASN A 433 -12.74 11.41 4.06
CA ASN A 433 -14.05 10.79 4.07
C ASN A 433 -14.50 10.38 5.48
N VAL A 434 -15.82 10.42 5.71
CA VAL A 434 -16.51 9.90 6.91
C VAL A 434 -17.72 9.10 6.46
N ASP A 435 -18.09 8.08 7.21
CA ASP A 435 -19.30 7.30 6.98
C ASP A 435 -20.30 7.40 8.13
N SER A 436 -21.50 6.88 7.93
CA SER A 436 -22.58 6.95 8.94
C SER A 436 -22.20 6.26 10.25
N THR A 437 -21.48 5.15 10.17
CA THR A 437 -21.03 4.39 11.35
C THR A 437 -20.00 5.18 12.15
N SER A 438 -19.06 5.84 11.47
CA SER A 438 -18.05 6.65 12.15
C SER A 438 -18.64 7.90 12.83
N ILE A 439 -19.65 8.52 12.21
CA ILE A 439 -20.39 9.61 12.85
C ILE A 439 -21.10 9.13 14.11
N GLN A 440 -21.74 7.93 14.07
CA GLN A 440 -22.36 7.35 15.25
C GLN A 440 -21.34 7.07 16.35
N VAL A 441 -20.16 6.55 16.01
CA VAL A 441 -19.07 6.35 16.98
C VAL A 441 -18.62 7.68 17.63
N LEU A 442 -18.58 8.79 16.88
CA LEU A 442 -18.29 10.10 17.46
C LEU A 442 -19.38 10.56 18.44
N VAL A 443 -20.65 10.32 18.12
CA VAL A 443 -21.78 10.62 19.04
C VAL A 443 -21.66 9.77 20.30
N ASP A 444 -21.38 8.49 20.16
CA ASP A 444 -21.21 7.57 21.30
C ASP A 444 -20.00 7.96 22.15
N LEU A 445 -18.89 8.36 21.53
CA LEU A 445 -17.71 8.89 22.21
C LEU A 445 -18.03 10.15 23.01
N ARG A 446 -18.74 11.12 22.40
CA ARG A 446 -19.19 12.33 23.09
C ARG A 446 -20.04 11.97 24.33
N ASN A 447 -21.02 11.10 24.16
CA ASN A 447 -21.91 10.66 25.24
C ASN A 447 -21.15 9.91 26.35
N ALA A 448 -20.18 9.08 25.98
CA ALA A 448 -19.34 8.34 26.95
C ALA A 448 -18.45 9.31 27.75
N LEU A 449 -17.81 10.27 27.09
CA LEU A 449 -16.95 11.25 27.73
C LEU A 449 -17.75 12.28 28.56
N SER A 450 -18.97 12.64 28.14
CA SER A 450 -19.87 13.48 28.94
C SER A 450 -20.27 12.78 30.25
N ARG A 451 -20.57 11.49 30.19
CA ARG A 451 -20.83 10.70 31.41
C ARG A 451 -19.61 10.59 32.30
N TYR A 452 -18.43 10.43 31.71
CA TYR A 452 -17.17 10.34 32.46
C TYR A 452 -16.82 11.66 33.16
N SER A 453 -17.06 12.81 32.52
CA SER A 453 -16.77 14.13 33.10
C SER A 453 -17.84 14.66 34.03
N GLY A 454 -18.98 13.97 34.21
CA GLY A 454 -20.10 14.39 35.03
C GLY A 454 -20.87 15.61 34.47
N GLY A 455 -20.67 15.93 33.18
CA GLY A 455 -21.30 17.09 32.54
C GLY A 455 -21.10 17.13 31.03
N PRO A 456 -21.70 18.07 30.33
CA PRO A 456 -21.57 18.21 28.89
C PRO A 456 -20.14 18.57 28.50
N VAL A 457 -19.60 17.85 27.50
CA VAL A 457 -18.26 18.09 26.95
C VAL A 457 -18.35 18.69 25.55
N GLN A 458 -17.38 19.52 25.20
CA GLN A 458 -17.34 20.20 23.93
C GLN A 458 -16.50 19.43 22.92
N PHE A 459 -17.06 19.22 21.71
CA PHE A 459 -16.34 18.66 20.56
C PHE A 459 -16.23 19.73 19.47
N HIS A 460 -15.01 20.03 19.07
CA HIS A 460 -14.71 20.99 18.02
C HIS A 460 -14.02 20.28 16.86
N PHE A 461 -14.34 20.70 15.64
CA PHE A 461 -13.75 20.15 14.42
C PHE A 461 -13.09 21.29 13.62
N ALA A 462 -11.80 21.19 13.41
CA ALA A 462 -11.01 22.13 12.65
C ALA A 462 -10.62 21.55 11.29
N HIS A 463 -10.36 22.40 10.30
CA HIS A 463 -9.87 22.06 8.98
C HIS A 463 -10.75 21.05 8.22
N ILE A 464 -12.06 21.21 8.26
CA ILE A 464 -12.98 20.34 7.51
C ILE A 464 -12.89 20.68 6.03
N LEU A 465 -12.26 19.78 5.24
CA LEU A 465 -11.98 20.00 3.82
C LEU A 465 -13.18 19.74 2.89
N SER A 466 -14.16 18.93 3.33
CA SER A 466 -15.26 18.50 2.48
C SER A 466 -16.62 18.91 3.02
N PRO A 467 -17.49 19.51 2.18
CA PRO A 467 -18.87 19.81 2.57
C PRO A 467 -19.67 18.58 3.00
N TRP A 468 -19.33 17.40 2.48
CA TRP A 468 -19.96 16.13 2.85
C TRP A 468 -19.63 15.73 4.28
N ILE A 469 -18.39 15.94 4.73
CA ILE A 469 -17.96 15.70 6.11
C ILE A 469 -18.73 16.63 7.05
N ARG A 470 -18.80 17.93 6.70
CA ARG A 470 -19.58 18.92 7.46
C ARG A 470 -21.06 18.50 7.59
N ARG A 471 -21.69 18.09 6.49
CA ARG A 471 -23.08 17.61 6.51
C ARG A 471 -23.25 16.37 7.39
N GLY A 472 -22.31 15.42 7.34
CA GLY A 472 -22.31 14.23 8.21
C GLY A 472 -22.22 14.61 9.69
N LEU A 473 -21.31 15.51 10.05
CA LEU A 473 -21.16 16.00 11.43
C LEU A 473 -22.41 16.73 11.94
N LEU A 474 -23.01 17.60 11.10
CA LEU A 474 -24.28 18.28 11.43
C LEU A 474 -25.42 17.28 11.64
N ALA A 475 -25.52 16.24 10.79
CA ALA A 475 -26.51 15.18 10.96
C ALA A 475 -26.30 14.37 12.26
N GLY A 476 -25.06 14.25 12.74
CA GLY A 476 -24.70 13.67 14.04
C GLY A 476 -24.92 14.61 15.24
N GLY A 477 -25.45 15.80 15.02
CA GLY A 477 -25.71 16.80 16.08
C GLY A 477 -24.44 17.52 16.58
N PHE A 478 -23.43 17.65 15.71
CA PHE A 478 -22.24 18.46 15.98
C PHE A 478 -22.38 19.80 15.26
N GLY A 479 -21.99 20.93 15.92
CA GLY A 479 -21.97 22.26 15.31
C GLY A 479 -23.36 22.84 15.03
N THR A 480 -24.35 22.45 15.80
CA THR A 480 -25.72 23.00 15.73
C THR A 480 -25.89 24.32 16.55
N GLY A 481 -24.84 24.74 17.25
CA GLY A 481 -24.80 26.01 17.98
C GLY A 481 -24.57 27.18 17.02
N GLN A 482 -24.90 28.39 17.49
CA GLN A 482 -24.81 29.64 16.71
C GLN A 482 -23.40 29.82 16.11
N MET A 483 -23.33 29.94 14.80
CA MET A 483 -22.11 30.37 14.10
C MET A 483 -21.77 31.79 14.57
N HIS A 484 -20.65 31.95 15.26
CA HIS A 484 -20.08 33.31 15.39
C HIS A 484 -19.73 33.80 13.98
N ARG A 485 -20.14 35.04 13.68
CA ARG A 485 -20.03 35.73 12.38
C ARG A 485 -18.62 35.91 11.80
N HIS A 486 -17.61 35.16 12.26
CA HIS A 486 -16.23 35.21 11.76
C HIS A 486 -15.81 33.99 10.90
N VAL A 487 -16.76 33.17 10.50
CA VAL A 487 -16.46 32.14 9.49
C VAL A 487 -16.61 32.81 8.13
N THR A 488 -15.51 33.23 7.56
CA THR A 488 -15.46 33.62 6.14
C THR A 488 -15.65 32.37 5.34
N GLU A 489 -16.82 32.19 4.75
CA GLU A 489 -17.01 31.20 3.70
C GLU A 489 -16.04 31.58 2.57
N VAL A 490 -15.15 30.69 2.19
CA VAL A 490 -14.33 30.87 0.99
C VAL A 490 -15.32 30.91 -0.16
N ALA A 491 -15.62 32.07 -0.68
CA ALA A 491 -16.49 32.21 -1.83
C ALA A 491 -15.95 31.33 -2.97
N PRO A 492 -16.81 30.56 -3.66
CA PRO A 492 -16.37 29.85 -4.85
C PRO A 492 -15.70 30.85 -5.78
N VAL A 493 -14.56 30.47 -6.37
CA VAL A 493 -13.87 31.29 -7.35
C VAL A 493 -14.81 31.46 -8.54
N VAL A 494 -15.53 32.57 -8.58
CA VAL A 494 -16.41 32.93 -9.68
C VAL A 494 -15.58 33.83 -10.59
N GLU A 495 -15.49 33.50 -11.86
CA GLU A 495 -14.85 34.38 -12.86
C GLU A 495 -15.49 35.77 -12.79
N GLN A 496 -14.65 36.80 -12.66
CA GLN A 496 -15.11 38.18 -12.66
C GLN A 496 -15.85 38.48 -13.97
N GLY A 497 -17.19 38.57 -13.89
CA GLY A 497 -18.01 38.91 -15.03
C GLY A 497 -19.18 37.96 -15.32
N ASP A 498 -19.39 36.89 -14.57
CA ASP A 498 -20.59 36.05 -14.72
C ASP A 498 -21.83 36.71 -14.14
N PRO A 499 -22.81 37.11 -14.97
CA PRO A 499 -24.04 37.79 -14.52
C PRO A 499 -24.92 36.92 -13.60
N ARG A 500 -24.75 35.58 -13.62
CA ARG A 500 -25.52 34.64 -12.79
C ARG A 500 -25.06 34.69 -11.33
N ALA A 501 -23.77 34.94 -11.09
CA ALA A 501 -23.21 35.04 -9.74
C ALA A 501 -23.71 36.30 -8.98
N ILE A 502 -24.12 37.35 -9.69
CA ILE A 502 -24.67 38.58 -9.10
C ILE A 502 -26.12 38.36 -8.64
N GLY A 503 -26.91 37.57 -9.37
CA GLY A 503 -28.28 37.21 -9.03
C GLY A 503 -28.38 36.32 -7.79
N GLU A 504 -27.55 35.28 -7.71
CA GLU A 504 -27.52 34.35 -6.56
C GLU A 504 -27.04 35.04 -5.27
N ARG A 505 -26.14 36.03 -5.39
CA ARG A 505 -25.66 36.82 -4.26
C ARG A 505 -26.73 37.77 -3.69
N GLN A 506 -27.61 38.30 -4.54
CA GLN A 506 -28.74 39.11 -4.10
C GLN A 506 -29.87 38.27 -3.48
N GLU A 507 -30.09 37.07 -3.98
CA GLU A 507 -31.07 36.13 -3.39
C GLU A 507 -30.62 35.58 -2.03
N SER A 508 -29.30 35.30 -1.85
CA SER A 508 -28.74 34.87 -0.56
C SER A 508 -28.80 36.00 0.51
N LEU A 509 -28.48 37.23 0.11
CA LEU A 509 -28.59 38.40 1.00
C LEU A 509 -30.04 38.75 1.36
N GLY A 510 -31.01 38.51 0.45
CA GLY A 510 -32.43 38.69 0.71
C GLY A 510 -33.03 37.62 1.62
N ARG A 511 -32.51 36.39 1.61
CA ARG A 511 -32.90 35.33 2.53
C ARG A 511 -32.35 35.49 3.93
N GLU A 512 -31.12 36.01 4.08
CA GLU A 512 -30.53 36.30 5.40
C GLU A 512 -31.29 37.38 6.18
N GLN A 513 -31.91 38.34 5.49
CA GLN A 513 -32.69 39.39 6.16
C GLN A 513 -34.09 38.93 6.61
N THR A 514 -34.66 37.89 6.02
CA THR A 514 -36.00 37.38 6.42
C THR A 514 -35.93 36.30 7.51
N ASP A 515 -34.77 35.64 7.68
CA ASP A 515 -34.61 34.61 8.71
C ASP A 515 -34.20 35.19 10.09
N ASP A 516 -33.74 36.44 10.16
CA ASP A 516 -33.28 37.08 11.39
C ASP A 516 -34.44 37.57 12.30
N GLU A 517 -35.66 37.74 11.76
CA GLU A 517 -36.83 38.14 12.59
C GLU A 517 -37.54 36.96 13.28
N GLY A 518 -37.28 35.70 12.86
CA GLY A 518 -37.83 34.48 13.47
C GLY A 518 -36.98 33.84 14.56
N ALA A 519 -35.71 34.21 14.65
CA ALA A 519 -34.71 33.52 15.48
C ALA A 519 -34.58 34.09 16.91
N ASP A 520 -35.16 35.26 17.18
CA ASP A 520 -35.05 35.90 18.52
C ASP A 520 -35.95 35.27 19.60
N ALA A 521 -36.87 34.37 19.23
CA ALA A 521 -37.82 33.75 20.16
C ALA A 521 -37.36 32.43 20.81
N LEU A 522 -36.20 31.88 20.38
CA LEU A 522 -35.66 30.59 20.87
C LEU A 522 -34.29 30.69 21.54
N ARG A 523 -33.95 31.88 22.03
CA ARG A 523 -32.56 32.21 22.44
C ARG A 523 -32.13 31.78 23.84
N ASP A 524 -32.98 31.19 24.66
CA ASP A 524 -32.66 30.99 26.09
C ASP A 524 -32.32 29.55 26.53
N GLU A 525 -32.29 28.55 25.65
CA GLU A 525 -31.85 27.22 26.05
C GLU A 525 -30.93 26.60 25.00
N MET A 526 -29.70 26.32 25.40
CA MET A 526 -28.65 25.50 24.81
C MET A 526 -27.44 26.24 24.22
N ILE A 527 -26.44 26.35 25.07
CA ILE A 527 -25.04 26.55 24.65
C ILE A 527 -24.49 25.19 24.20
N GLU A 528 -24.42 24.97 22.89
CA GLU A 528 -23.70 23.80 22.34
C GLU A 528 -22.52 24.22 21.45
N PRO A 529 -21.49 23.34 21.32
CA PRO A 529 -20.14 23.69 20.86
C PRO A 529 -20.00 23.89 19.36
N CYS A 530 -19.24 24.89 18.99
CA CYS A 530 -18.98 25.38 17.64
C CYS A 530 -18.05 24.49 16.80
N LEU A 531 -18.36 24.40 15.51
CA LEU A 531 -17.42 24.02 14.45
C LEU A 531 -16.51 25.21 14.14
N LEU A 532 -15.21 25.10 14.44
CA LEU A 532 -14.23 26.12 14.08
C LEU A 532 -13.74 25.90 12.65
N TYR A 533 -14.11 26.82 11.77
CA TYR A 533 -13.51 26.91 10.43
C TYR A 533 -12.35 27.92 10.51
N THR A 534 -11.12 27.47 10.41
CA THR A 534 -9.99 28.36 10.18
C THR A 534 -9.58 28.26 8.71
N SER A 535 -9.95 29.29 7.93
CA SER A 535 -9.36 29.52 6.62
C SER A 535 -8.10 30.34 6.83
N ASP A 536 -6.95 29.72 7.01
CA ASP A 536 -5.66 30.33 6.79
C ASP A 536 -4.72 29.25 6.25
N ALA A 537 -4.53 29.28 4.93
CA ALA A 537 -3.45 28.62 4.23
C ALA A 537 -2.29 29.59 4.04
#